data_48b633f8681187b368b1d95694d12dc3
#
_entry.id   48b633f8681187b368b1d95694d12dc3
#
_cell.length_a   1.000
_cell.length_b   1.000
_cell.length_c   1.000
_cell.angle_alpha   90.00
_cell.angle_beta   90.00
_cell.angle_gamma   90.00
#
_symmetry.space_group_name_H-M   'P 1'
#
loop_
_entity.id
_entity.type
_entity.pdbx_description
1 polymer ?
#
loop_
_entity_poly.entity_id
_entity_poly.type
_entity_poly.pdbx_seq_one_letter_code
_entity_poly.pdbx_strand_id
1 'polypeptide(L)'
;RLTRDGADLGFDVAPVVRPRFYDLQTDEGVAYDQIAKLHGKNVLATTVVQTCVRYDESERCRFCAIEASLDVGMTIAVKTPAMLAEVAEAAVRLDGVTHMVMTTGTSNGWDRGAKHLARCVRAVKAAVPQLEIQVQCEPPADLQAITDLYDAGARSIGIHVESMDDEVRRRWMPGKSRVSMDEYRAAWREAVRVFGWNQVSTYLIVGMGEDPDEAVEGARELIEMGVYPFVVPFRPLKGTLATDVDKVTAPHRAVVDDITSRVAGL
;
A
#
# COMPACT_ATOMS: atom_id res chain seq x y z
N ARG A 1 -23.24 -3.41 -22.09
CA ARG A 1 -22.29 -4.32 -22.76
C ARG A 1 -21.06 -3.57 -23.22
N LEU A 2 -19.91 -4.21 -23.14
CA LEU A 2 -18.65 -3.65 -23.62
C LEU A 2 -18.50 -3.97 -25.10
N THR A 3 -18.20 -2.94 -25.92
CA THR A 3 -17.96 -3.13 -27.37
C THR A 3 -16.57 -2.61 -27.73
N ARG A 4 -15.94 -3.23 -28.71
CA ARG A 4 -14.70 -2.74 -29.33
C ARG A 4 -14.93 -2.68 -30.86
N ASP A 5 -14.73 -1.49 -31.42
CA ASP A 5 -14.93 -1.23 -32.85
C ASP A 5 -16.32 -1.68 -33.36
N GLY A 6 -17.36 -1.55 -32.52
CA GLY A 6 -18.73 -1.94 -32.77
C GLY A 6 -19.05 -3.43 -32.56
N ALA A 7 -18.05 -4.27 -32.28
CA ALA A 7 -18.24 -5.68 -31.95
C ALA A 7 -18.52 -5.88 -30.48
N ASP A 8 -19.57 -6.63 -30.13
CA ASP A 8 -19.88 -7.00 -28.74
C ASP A 8 -18.82 -7.97 -28.21
N LEU A 9 -18.18 -7.62 -27.10
CA LEU A 9 -17.16 -8.45 -26.45
C LEU A 9 -17.74 -9.52 -25.53
N GLY A 10 -19.06 -9.62 -25.40
CA GLY A 10 -19.74 -10.61 -24.57
C GLY A 10 -19.68 -10.34 -23.07
N PHE A 11 -19.21 -9.16 -22.65
CA PHE A 11 -19.12 -8.78 -21.25
C PHE A 11 -20.17 -7.72 -20.90
N ASP A 12 -20.90 -7.97 -19.84
CA ASP A 12 -21.72 -6.95 -19.20
C ASP A 12 -20.87 -6.17 -18.17
N VAL A 13 -20.92 -4.85 -18.27
CA VAL A 13 -20.27 -3.95 -17.32
C VAL A 13 -21.34 -3.17 -16.56
N ALA A 14 -21.24 -3.14 -15.24
CA ALA A 14 -22.04 -2.25 -14.41
C ALA A 14 -21.25 -0.97 -14.13
N PRO A 15 -21.87 0.23 -14.22
CA PRO A 15 -21.24 1.46 -13.79
C PRO A 15 -20.87 1.37 -12.31
N VAL A 16 -19.67 1.84 -11.96
CA VAL A 16 -19.31 2.02 -10.56
C VAL A 16 -20.16 3.17 -10.01
N VAL A 17 -20.94 2.89 -8.99
CA VAL A 17 -21.73 3.94 -8.31
C VAL A 17 -20.76 4.84 -7.55
N ARG A 18 -20.89 6.17 -7.74
CA ARG A 18 -20.12 7.14 -6.97
C ARG A 18 -20.50 7.01 -5.48
N PRO A 19 -19.53 6.86 -4.57
CA PRO A 19 -19.81 6.80 -3.14
C PRO A 19 -20.51 8.08 -2.65
N ARG A 20 -21.48 7.93 -1.76
CA ARG A 20 -22.27 9.05 -1.23
C ARG A 20 -21.44 9.95 -0.31
N PHE A 21 -20.48 9.39 0.43
CA PHE A 21 -19.61 10.21 1.27
C PHE A 21 -18.70 11.15 0.49
N TYR A 22 -18.49 10.95 -0.83
CA TYR A 22 -17.71 11.86 -1.68
C TYR A 22 -18.38 13.24 -1.88
N ASP A 23 -19.67 13.36 -1.59
CA ASP A 23 -20.40 14.61 -1.72
C ASP A 23 -20.32 15.49 -0.45
N LEU A 24 -19.58 15.01 0.56
CA LEU A 24 -19.36 15.71 1.82
C LEU A 24 -17.99 16.39 1.85
N GLN A 25 -17.85 17.33 2.77
CA GLN A 25 -16.60 18.01 3.09
C GLN A 25 -16.48 18.24 4.59
N THR A 26 -15.25 18.43 5.07
CA THR A 26 -15.00 18.81 6.47
C THR A 26 -15.48 20.23 6.74
N ASP A 27 -15.57 20.61 8.01
CA ASP A 27 -15.88 22.00 8.42
C ASP A 27 -14.89 23.02 7.83
N GLU A 28 -13.66 22.58 7.52
CA GLU A 28 -12.62 23.39 6.88
C GLU A 28 -12.74 23.43 5.35
N GLY A 29 -13.74 22.77 4.76
CA GLY A 29 -14.00 22.76 3.32
C GLY A 29 -13.16 21.75 2.53
N VAL A 30 -12.49 20.77 3.18
CA VAL A 30 -11.77 19.71 2.49
C VAL A 30 -12.74 18.63 2.06
N ALA A 31 -12.82 18.34 0.76
CA ALA A 31 -13.70 17.30 0.25
C ALA A 31 -13.28 15.91 0.76
N TYR A 32 -14.25 15.09 1.17
CA TYR A 32 -13.97 13.77 1.75
C TYR A 32 -13.25 12.84 0.79
N ASP A 33 -13.51 12.97 -0.50
CA ASP A 33 -12.82 12.19 -1.51
C ASP A 33 -11.34 12.62 -1.73
N GLN A 34 -10.91 13.77 -1.21
CA GLN A 34 -9.49 14.14 -1.12
C GLN A 34 -8.80 13.52 0.10
N ILE A 35 -9.57 13.07 1.09
CA ILE A 35 -9.06 12.48 2.34
C ILE A 35 -8.96 10.96 2.20
N ALA A 36 -10.01 10.29 1.68
CA ALA A 36 -10.00 8.85 1.47
C ALA A 36 -10.83 8.44 0.25
N LYS A 37 -10.50 7.28 -0.32
CA LYS A 37 -11.16 6.72 -1.50
C LYS A 37 -11.79 5.35 -1.18
N LEU A 38 -12.93 5.06 -1.81
CA LEU A 38 -13.51 3.72 -1.77
C LEU A 38 -12.78 2.81 -2.77
N HIS A 39 -12.22 1.71 -2.29
CA HIS A 39 -11.66 0.64 -3.10
C HIS A 39 -12.63 -0.54 -3.14
N GLY A 40 -12.97 -0.97 -4.35
CA GLY A 40 -13.96 -2.04 -4.53
C GLY A 40 -15.33 -1.63 -3.98
N LYS A 41 -15.90 -2.45 -3.11
CA LYS A 41 -17.26 -2.24 -2.58
C LYS A 41 -17.30 -1.67 -1.16
N ASN A 42 -16.33 -2.03 -0.33
CA ASN A 42 -16.42 -1.82 1.13
C ASN A 42 -15.08 -1.54 1.83
N VAL A 43 -14.03 -1.22 1.07
CA VAL A 43 -12.71 -0.89 1.64
C VAL A 43 -12.43 0.59 1.47
N LEU A 44 -12.26 1.32 2.55
CA LEU A 44 -11.82 2.71 2.55
C LEU A 44 -10.28 2.74 2.49
N ALA A 45 -9.70 3.49 1.58
CA ALA A 45 -8.26 3.58 1.43
C ALA A 45 -7.76 5.02 1.53
N THR A 46 -6.66 5.23 2.22
CA THR A 46 -6.03 6.53 2.37
C THR A 46 -4.52 6.42 2.54
N THR A 47 -3.80 7.45 2.12
CA THR A 47 -2.39 7.68 2.46
C THR A 47 -2.34 8.86 3.42
N VAL A 48 -2.03 8.60 4.70
CA VAL A 48 -2.14 9.63 5.77
C VAL A 48 -1.11 10.75 5.64
N VAL A 49 0.10 10.42 5.13
CA VAL A 49 1.12 11.40 4.70
C VAL A 49 1.41 11.12 3.23
N GLN A 50 0.98 12.03 2.37
CA GLN A 50 1.05 11.87 0.91
C GLN A 50 2.41 12.28 0.33
N THR A 51 3.33 12.76 1.15
CA THR A 51 4.70 13.11 0.78
C THR A 51 5.68 12.06 1.29
N CYS A 52 6.84 11.97 0.65
CA CYS A 52 7.90 11.05 1.06
C CYS A 52 9.25 11.78 1.07
N VAL A 53 10.01 11.67 2.16
CA VAL A 53 11.36 12.28 2.28
C VAL A 53 12.35 11.78 1.24
N ARG A 54 12.01 10.67 0.55
CA ARG A 54 12.79 10.07 -0.53
C ARG A 54 12.23 10.36 -1.91
N TYR A 55 11.31 11.32 -2.06
CA TYR A 55 10.66 11.60 -3.34
C TYR A 55 11.51 12.49 -4.27
N ASP A 56 12.76 12.69 -3.94
CA ASP A 56 13.76 13.26 -4.86
C ASP A 56 14.03 12.30 -6.02
N GLU A 57 14.33 12.83 -7.21
CA GLU A 57 14.50 12.04 -8.43
C GLU A 57 15.61 10.99 -8.32
N SER A 58 16.67 11.29 -7.54
CA SER A 58 17.80 10.38 -7.30
C SER A 58 17.50 9.27 -6.29
N GLU A 59 16.46 9.41 -5.42
CA GLU A 59 16.22 8.53 -4.30
C GLU A 59 14.87 7.82 -4.32
N ARG A 60 13.86 8.38 -5.02
CA ARG A 60 12.51 7.82 -5.00
C ARG A 60 12.43 6.44 -5.64
N CYS A 61 11.51 5.63 -5.15
CA CYS A 61 11.12 4.41 -5.83
C CYS A 61 10.63 4.76 -7.24
N ARG A 62 11.26 4.19 -8.28
CA ARG A 62 11.03 4.58 -9.69
C ARG A 62 9.60 4.36 -10.16
N PHE A 63 8.88 3.44 -9.53
CA PHE A 63 7.49 3.12 -9.81
C PHE A 63 6.48 3.90 -8.94
N CYS A 64 6.95 4.70 -7.99
CA CYS A 64 6.08 5.40 -7.04
C CYS A 64 5.57 6.73 -7.62
N ALA A 65 4.25 6.94 -7.49
CA ALA A 65 3.57 8.17 -7.90
C ALA A 65 2.87 8.87 -6.71
N ILE A 66 3.38 8.69 -5.49
CA ILE A 66 2.71 9.13 -4.26
C ILE A 66 2.36 10.63 -4.27
N GLU A 67 3.25 11.47 -4.80
CA GLU A 67 3.03 12.92 -4.85
C GLU A 67 2.30 13.40 -6.12
N ALA A 68 2.22 12.57 -7.17
CA ALA A 68 1.58 12.96 -8.42
C ALA A 68 0.08 13.32 -8.27
N SER A 69 -0.60 12.78 -7.26
CA SER A 69 -1.99 13.09 -6.95
C SER A 69 -2.16 14.42 -6.21
N LEU A 70 -1.10 14.94 -5.57
CA LEU A 70 -1.10 16.27 -4.97
C LEU A 70 -1.11 17.37 -6.04
N ASP A 71 -0.29 17.20 -7.09
CA ASP A 71 -0.12 18.17 -8.16
C ASP A 71 -1.43 18.44 -8.92
N VAL A 72 -2.32 17.45 -8.95
CA VAL A 72 -3.63 17.56 -9.62
C VAL A 72 -4.79 17.76 -8.65
N GLY A 73 -4.53 18.01 -7.38
CA GLY A 73 -5.56 18.32 -6.36
C GLY A 73 -6.47 17.13 -6.01
N MET A 74 -6.07 15.89 -6.29
CA MET A 74 -6.88 14.70 -5.98
C MET A 74 -6.79 14.28 -4.52
N THR A 75 -5.86 14.84 -3.76
CA THR A 75 -5.62 14.54 -2.35
C THR A 75 -4.93 15.72 -1.67
N ILE A 76 -4.75 15.64 -0.34
CA ILE A 76 -4.02 16.62 0.46
C ILE A 76 -2.75 15.99 1.05
N ALA A 77 -1.76 16.81 1.36
CA ALA A 77 -0.44 16.35 1.78
C ALA A 77 -0.45 15.55 3.10
N VAL A 78 -1.20 15.99 4.09
CA VAL A 78 -1.31 15.33 5.41
C VAL A 78 -2.77 15.27 5.81
N LYS A 79 -3.25 14.09 6.14
CA LYS A 79 -4.58 13.87 6.72
C LYS A 79 -4.46 13.87 8.24
N THR A 80 -5.29 14.67 8.89
CA THR A 80 -5.31 14.70 10.36
C THR A 80 -6.11 13.51 10.91
N PRO A 81 -5.85 13.09 12.16
CA PRO A 81 -6.65 12.07 12.82
C PRO A 81 -8.15 12.40 12.85
N ALA A 82 -8.52 13.67 13.06
CA ALA A 82 -9.91 14.13 13.08
C ALA A 82 -10.59 13.97 11.72
N MET A 83 -9.96 14.44 10.63
CA MET A 83 -10.46 14.28 9.27
C MET A 83 -10.73 12.81 8.92
N LEU A 84 -9.82 11.91 9.31
CA LEU A 84 -9.96 10.48 9.01
C LEU A 84 -11.07 9.82 9.82
N ALA A 85 -11.26 10.21 11.08
CA ALA A 85 -12.36 9.74 11.91
C ALA A 85 -13.72 10.15 11.31
N GLU A 86 -13.85 11.42 10.93
CA GLU A 86 -15.06 11.99 10.31
C GLU A 86 -15.40 11.30 8.98
N VAL A 87 -14.42 11.14 8.10
CA VAL A 87 -14.63 10.48 6.80
C VAL A 87 -14.97 8.99 6.98
N ALA A 88 -14.31 8.28 7.91
CA ALA A 88 -14.57 6.87 8.17
C ALA A 88 -16.00 6.66 8.70
N GLU A 89 -16.48 7.51 9.62
CA GLU A 89 -17.85 7.46 10.12
C GLU A 89 -18.87 7.66 8.99
N ALA A 90 -18.65 8.65 8.14
CA ALA A 90 -19.53 8.93 7.00
C ALA A 90 -19.52 7.78 5.99
N ALA A 91 -18.35 7.22 5.65
CA ALA A 91 -18.21 6.13 4.70
C ALA A 91 -18.89 4.83 5.20
N VAL A 92 -18.77 4.53 6.49
CA VAL A 92 -19.48 3.38 7.11
C VAL A 92 -20.99 3.60 7.09
N ARG A 93 -21.44 4.76 7.51
CA ARG A 93 -22.88 5.08 7.61
C ARG A 93 -23.57 5.18 6.24
N LEU A 94 -22.92 5.78 5.25
CA LEU A 94 -23.53 6.07 3.95
C LEU A 94 -23.31 4.96 2.92
N ASP A 95 -22.15 4.34 2.92
CA ASP A 95 -21.72 3.43 1.85
C ASP A 95 -21.36 2.02 2.33
N GLY A 96 -21.60 1.71 3.62
CA GLY A 96 -21.44 0.37 4.17
C GLY A 96 -19.99 -0.14 4.19
N VAL A 97 -19.04 0.76 4.37
CA VAL A 97 -17.61 0.40 4.49
C VAL A 97 -17.41 -0.46 5.74
N THR A 98 -16.63 -1.53 5.60
CA THR A 98 -16.33 -2.50 6.67
C THR A 98 -14.84 -2.63 6.96
N HIS A 99 -14.00 -2.23 6.04
CA HIS A 99 -12.54 -2.32 6.14
C HIS A 99 -11.88 -1.00 5.76
N MET A 100 -10.71 -0.74 6.32
CA MET A 100 -9.91 0.43 5.96
C MET A 100 -8.44 0.07 5.80
N VAL A 101 -7.83 0.58 4.75
CA VAL A 101 -6.37 0.51 4.52
C VAL A 101 -5.79 1.90 4.68
N MET A 102 -4.85 2.05 5.59
CA MET A 102 -4.11 3.29 5.81
C MET A 102 -2.64 3.09 5.46
N THR A 103 -2.15 3.82 4.49
CA THR A 103 -0.74 3.84 4.13
C THR A 103 -0.09 5.16 4.54
N THR A 104 1.23 5.23 4.53
CA THR A 104 1.97 6.47 4.75
C THR A 104 3.18 6.55 3.83
N GLY A 105 3.46 7.73 3.31
CA GLY A 105 4.79 8.03 2.80
C GLY A 105 5.78 8.10 3.97
N THR A 106 7.05 7.87 3.70
CA THR A 106 8.11 7.96 4.71
C THR A 106 8.31 9.41 5.10
N SER A 107 7.89 9.79 6.31
CA SER A 107 7.94 11.19 6.77
C SER A 107 9.26 11.57 7.44
N ASN A 108 10.04 10.58 7.90
CA ASN A 108 11.33 10.77 8.57
C ASN A 108 12.14 9.46 8.59
N GLY A 109 13.38 9.52 9.08
CA GLY A 109 14.27 8.35 9.15
C GLY A 109 14.06 7.44 10.38
N TRP A 110 13.31 7.89 11.40
CA TRP A 110 13.17 7.18 12.67
C TRP A 110 11.93 6.29 12.72
N ASP A 111 10.75 6.89 12.75
CA ASP A 111 9.49 6.14 12.82
C ASP A 111 8.86 5.90 11.45
N ARG A 112 9.43 6.50 10.42
CA ARG A 112 9.03 6.36 9.01
C ARG A 112 7.52 6.57 8.77
N GLY A 113 6.89 7.40 9.63
CA GLY A 113 5.47 7.74 9.58
C GLY A 113 4.57 6.90 10.49
N ALA A 114 5.11 5.87 11.16
CA ALA A 114 4.32 4.96 11.99
C ALA A 114 3.59 5.66 13.16
N LYS A 115 4.22 6.66 13.80
CA LYS A 115 3.59 7.39 14.93
C LYS A 115 2.39 8.22 14.49
N HIS A 116 2.46 8.87 13.32
CA HIS A 116 1.30 9.59 12.79
C HIS A 116 0.20 8.61 12.38
N LEU A 117 0.57 7.52 11.73
CA LEU A 117 -0.34 6.44 11.34
C LEU A 117 -1.08 5.87 12.56
N ALA A 118 -0.39 5.59 13.67
CA ALA A 118 -0.99 5.10 14.91
C ALA A 118 -2.01 6.12 15.51
N ARG A 119 -1.70 7.44 15.45
CA ARG A 119 -2.67 8.46 15.88
C ARG A 119 -3.93 8.47 15.02
N CYS A 120 -3.78 8.31 13.71
CA CYS A 120 -4.91 8.21 12.78
C CYS A 120 -5.76 6.97 13.05
N VAL A 121 -5.13 5.79 13.22
CA VAL A 121 -5.82 4.54 13.56
C VAL A 121 -6.62 4.71 14.86
N ARG A 122 -6.00 5.26 15.90
CA ARG A 122 -6.66 5.47 17.20
C ARG A 122 -7.90 6.36 17.10
N ALA A 123 -7.81 7.45 16.34
CA ALA A 123 -8.94 8.35 16.12
C ALA A 123 -10.09 7.68 15.35
N VAL A 124 -9.78 6.93 14.29
CA VAL A 124 -10.78 6.19 13.52
C VAL A 124 -11.42 5.10 14.37
N LYS A 125 -10.64 4.34 15.15
CA LYS A 125 -11.18 3.31 16.06
C LYS A 125 -12.04 3.89 17.18
N ALA A 126 -11.77 5.10 17.64
CA ALA A 126 -12.62 5.79 18.61
C ALA A 126 -13.98 6.17 18.01
N ALA A 127 -14.02 6.62 16.74
CA ALA A 127 -15.26 6.97 16.05
C ALA A 127 -16.02 5.75 15.52
N VAL A 128 -15.32 4.74 15.01
CA VAL A 128 -15.87 3.55 14.36
C VAL A 128 -15.18 2.30 14.91
N PRO A 129 -15.54 1.83 16.12
CA PRO A 129 -14.88 0.71 16.80
C PRO A 129 -14.87 -0.60 16.02
N GLN A 130 -15.91 -0.86 15.22
CA GLN A 130 -16.07 -2.10 14.44
C GLN A 130 -15.26 -2.12 13.13
N LEU A 131 -14.72 -0.99 12.68
CA LEU A 131 -14.00 -0.92 11.39
C LEU A 131 -12.68 -1.69 11.47
N GLU A 132 -12.49 -2.67 10.60
CA GLU A 132 -11.25 -3.43 10.50
C GLU A 132 -10.18 -2.60 9.76
N ILE A 133 -9.01 -2.43 10.40
CA ILE A 133 -7.97 -1.53 9.88
C ILE A 133 -6.68 -2.30 9.60
N GLN A 134 -6.23 -2.22 8.35
CA GLN A 134 -4.88 -2.58 7.91
C GLN A 134 -4.03 -1.32 7.81
N VAL A 135 -2.80 -1.38 8.29
CA VAL A 135 -1.81 -0.31 8.16
C VAL A 135 -0.65 -0.70 7.27
N GLN A 136 -0.02 0.27 6.60
CA GLN A 136 1.14 0.02 5.75
C GLN A 136 2.20 1.11 5.96
N CYS A 137 3.42 0.71 6.29
CA CYS A 137 4.58 1.61 6.45
C CYS A 137 5.89 0.87 6.12
N GLU A 138 6.98 1.62 5.99
CA GLU A 138 8.32 1.03 6.01
C GLU A 138 8.66 0.49 7.40
N PRO A 139 9.64 -0.45 7.53
CA PRO A 139 10.10 -0.91 8.84
C PRO A 139 10.51 0.28 9.71
N PRO A 140 9.86 0.59 10.82
CA PRO A 140 10.33 1.64 11.72
C PRO A 140 11.67 1.24 12.35
N ALA A 141 12.58 2.21 12.54
CA ALA A 141 13.85 1.94 13.21
C ALA A 141 13.64 1.57 14.69
N ASP A 142 12.61 2.12 15.33
CA ASP A 142 12.12 1.71 16.63
C ASP A 142 10.96 0.74 16.47
N LEU A 143 11.22 -0.56 16.70
CA LEU A 143 10.23 -1.63 16.55
C LEU A 143 9.04 -1.50 17.51
N GLN A 144 9.15 -0.73 18.61
CA GLN A 144 8.02 -0.44 19.48
C GLN A 144 6.85 0.21 18.71
N ALA A 145 7.14 0.97 17.65
CA ALA A 145 6.12 1.56 16.80
C ALA A 145 5.17 0.53 16.17
N ILE A 146 5.62 -0.71 15.96
CA ILE A 146 4.79 -1.82 15.48
C ILE A 146 3.74 -2.21 16.53
N THR A 147 4.16 -2.32 17.79
CA THR A 147 3.24 -2.57 18.93
C THR A 147 2.27 -1.40 19.09
N ASP A 148 2.75 -0.15 18.97
CA ASP A 148 1.91 1.05 19.09
C ASP A 148 0.80 1.10 18.01
N LEU A 149 1.06 0.58 16.81
CA LEU A 149 0.06 0.45 15.73
C LEU A 149 -1.02 -0.58 16.09
N TYR A 150 -0.62 -1.73 16.64
CA TYR A 150 -1.56 -2.76 17.10
C TYR A 150 -2.42 -2.24 18.26
N ASP A 151 -1.82 -1.60 19.25
CA ASP A 151 -2.50 -1.01 20.43
C ASP A 151 -3.41 0.15 20.03
N ALA A 152 -3.10 0.85 18.93
CA ALA A 152 -4.00 1.85 18.34
C ALA A 152 -5.27 1.23 17.74
N GLY A 153 -5.27 -0.08 17.44
CA GLY A 153 -6.41 -0.82 16.93
C GLY A 153 -6.27 -1.38 15.51
N ALA A 154 -5.08 -1.30 14.90
CA ALA A 154 -4.81 -2.02 13.65
C ALA A 154 -4.84 -3.54 13.87
N ARG A 155 -5.27 -4.32 12.88
CA ARG A 155 -5.37 -5.79 12.96
C ARG A 155 -4.51 -6.52 11.95
N SER A 156 -4.02 -5.82 10.94
CA SER A 156 -3.00 -6.33 10.03
C SER A 156 -2.04 -5.22 9.60
N ILE A 157 -0.84 -5.61 9.18
CA ILE A 157 0.21 -4.67 8.78
C ILE A 157 0.91 -5.11 7.50
N GLY A 158 1.10 -4.17 6.57
CA GLY A 158 1.96 -4.33 5.40
C GLY A 158 3.30 -3.64 5.62
N ILE A 159 4.39 -4.39 5.53
CA ILE A 159 5.77 -3.87 5.55
C ILE A 159 6.41 -4.28 4.22
N HIS A 160 6.25 -3.41 3.21
CA HIS A 160 6.53 -3.77 1.82
C HIS A 160 8.00 -3.61 1.48
N VAL A 161 8.65 -4.71 1.02
CA VAL A 161 10.04 -4.74 0.56
C VAL A 161 10.15 -4.55 -0.95
N GLU A 162 9.12 -4.92 -1.68
CA GLU A 162 8.93 -4.90 -3.13
C GLU A 162 9.81 -5.93 -3.89
N SER A 163 11.03 -6.19 -3.43
CA SER A 163 11.92 -7.24 -3.94
C SER A 163 12.84 -7.74 -2.82
N MET A 164 13.12 -9.05 -2.81
CA MET A 164 14.10 -9.65 -1.91
C MET A 164 15.54 -9.52 -2.45
N ASP A 165 15.68 -9.21 -3.74
CA ASP A 165 16.96 -9.00 -4.42
C ASP A 165 17.49 -7.59 -4.16
N ASP A 166 18.67 -7.48 -3.53
CA ASP A 166 19.32 -6.22 -3.19
C ASP A 166 19.76 -5.41 -4.43
N GLU A 167 20.07 -6.05 -5.56
CA GLU A 167 20.43 -5.35 -6.79
C GLU A 167 19.19 -4.69 -7.41
N VAL A 168 18.09 -5.43 -7.48
CA VAL A 168 16.79 -4.91 -7.90
C VAL A 168 16.35 -3.76 -6.99
N ARG A 169 16.51 -3.91 -5.67
CA ARG A 169 16.18 -2.85 -4.70
C ARG A 169 17.00 -1.58 -4.93
N ARG A 170 18.33 -1.70 -5.10
CA ARG A 170 19.19 -0.54 -5.38
C ARG A 170 18.84 0.15 -6.69
N ARG A 171 18.51 -0.62 -7.73
CA ARG A 171 18.14 -0.09 -9.04
C ARG A 171 16.79 0.63 -9.03
N TRP A 172 15.77 0.04 -8.40
CA TRP A 172 14.40 0.53 -8.46
C TRP A 172 13.98 1.42 -7.30
N MET A 173 14.64 1.31 -6.16
CA MET A 173 14.29 1.98 -4.92
C MET A 173 15.55 2.49 -4.20
N PRO A 174 16.36 3.35 -4.82
CA PRO A 174 17.70 3.70 -4.29
C PRO A 174 17.66 4.24 -2.86
N GLY A 175 16.71 5.11 -2.52
CA GLY A 175 16.56 5.62 -1.15
C GLY A 175 16.00 4.57 -0.17
N LYS A 176 15.03 3.77 -0.60
CA LYS A 176 14.43 2.72 0.23
C LYS A 176 15.37 1.53 0.46
N SER A 177 16.24 1.22 -0.51
CA SER A 177 17.21 0.12 -0.39
C SER A 177 18.26 0.32 0.71
N ARG A 178 18.39 1.55 1.26
CA ARG A 178 19.24 1.81 2.43
C ARG A 178 18.70 1.19 3.72
N VAL A 179 17.42 0.83 3.76
CA VAL A 179 16.86 -0.02 4.80
C VAL A 179 17.29 -1.44 4.50
N SER A 180 18.13 -2.00 5.34
CA SER A 180 18.72 -3.33 5.11
C SER A 180 17.67 -4.45 5.17
N MET A 181 17.97 -5.59 4.56
CA MET A 181 17.13 -6.77 4.68
C MET A 181 17.04 -7.28 6.11
N ASP A 182 18.08 -7.06 6.93
CA ASP A 182 18.05 -7.43 8.35
C ASP A 182 17.05 -6.56 9.14
N GLU A 183 16.95 -5.26 8.83
CA GLU A 183 15.90 -4.39 9.41
C GLU A 183 14.50 -4.85 8.99
N TYR A 184 14.31 -5.25 7.72
CA TYR A 184 13.05 -5.82 7.25
C TYR A 184 12.71 -7.10 8.00
N ARG A 185 13.65 -8.06 8.10
CA ARG A 185 13.45 -9.32 8.82
C ARG A 185 13.15 -9.10 10.30
N ALA A 186 13.84 -8.17 10.95
CA ALA A 186 13.55 -7.80 12.34
C ALA A 186 12.14 -7.24 12.50
N ALA A 187 11.74 -6.32 11.62
CA ALA A 187 10.40 -5.73 11.64
C ALA A 187 9.30 -6.77 11.34
N TRP A 188 9.49 -7.68 10.41
CA TRP A 188 8.52 -8.77 10.13
C TRP A 188 8.38 -9.72 11.31
N ARG A 189 9.48 -10.15 11.95
CA ARG A 189 9.42 -11.01 13.15
C ARG A 189 8.65 -10.33 14.27
N GLU A 190 8.95 -9.05 14.53
CA GLU A 190 8.22 -8.29 15.53
C GLU A 190 6.74 -8.10 15.15
N ALA A 191 6.45 -7.81 13.89
CA ALA A 191 5.07 -7.68 13.40
C ALA A 191 4.29 -9.01 13.54
N VAL A 192 4.89 -10.15 13.21
CA VAL A 192 4.26 -11.47 13.39
C VAL A 192 4.05 -11.78 14.87
N ARG A 193 5.00 -11.42 15.73
CA ARG A 193 4.85 -11.58 17.18
C ARG A 193 3.66 -10.79 17.72
N VAL A 194 3.43 -9.57 17.20
CA VAL A 194 2.39 -8.65 17.70
C VAL A 194 1.04 -8.88 17.03
N PHE A 195 0.99 -8.96 15.71
CA PHE A 195 -0.24 -9.07 14.93
C PHE A 195 -0.69 -10.52 14.73
N GLY A 196 0.25 -11.47 14.78
CA GLY A 196 0.00 -12.89 14.54
C GLY A 196 0.36 -13.36 13.14
N TRP A 197 0.37 -14.67 12.98
CA TRP A 197 0.65 -15.38 11.74
C TRP A 197 -0.35 -14.96 10.63
N ASN A 198 0.16 -14.68 9.42
CA ASN A 198 -0.65 -14.24 8.26
C ASN A 198 -1.39 -12.89 8.43
N GLN A 199 -1.12 -12.14 9.50
CA GLN A 199 -1.60 -10.76 9.64
C GLN A 199 -0.55 -9.72 9.20
N VAL A 200 0.59 -10.19 8.78
CA VAL A 200 1.70 -9.40 8.23
C VAL A 200 1.85 -9.71 6.75
N SER A 201 1.98 -8.68 5.93
CA SER A 201 2.16 -8.87 4.48
C SER A 201 3.28 -8.01 3.91
N THR A 202 3.79 -8.44 2.77
CA THR A 202 4.68 -7.63 1.94
C THR A 202 4.35 -7.77 0.47
N TYR A 203 4.51 -6.70 -0.32
CA TYR A 203 4.48 -6.84 -1.77
C TYR A 203 5.80 -7.39 -2.28
N LEU A 204 5.70 -8.30 -3.25
CA LEU A 204 6.78 -8.69 -4.15
C LEU A 204 6.35 -8.28 -5.55
N ILE A 205 7.01 -7.24 -6.08
CA ILE A 205 6.74 -6.74 -7.43
C ILE A 205 7.63 -7.51 -8.38
N VAL A 206 7.02 -8.33 -9.22
CA VAL A 206 7.74 -9.16 -10.19
C VAL A 206 7.78 -8.52 -11.57
N GLY A 207 8.92 -8.66 -12.25
CA GLY A 207 9.19 -8.08 -13.55
C GLY A 207 10.03 -6.81 -13.51
N MET A 208 10.76 -6.60 -12.44
CA MET A 208 11.74 -5.54 -12.29
C MET A 208 13.16 -5.99 -12.65
N GLY A 209 13.35 -7.25 -13.06
CA GLY A 209 14.64 -7.83 -13.45
C GLY A 209 15.24 -8.77 -12.39
N GLU A 210 14.41 -9.23 -11.45
CA GLU A 210 14.74 -10.26 -10.47
C GLU A 210 14.99 -11.63 -11.12
N ASP A 211 15.81 -12.47 -10.47
CA ASP A 211 15.90 -13.89 -10.79
C ASP A 211 14.65 -14.63 -10.28
N PRO A 212 13.96 -15.42 -11.14
CA PRO A 212 12.73 -16.11 -10.73
C PRO A 212 12.93 -17.11 -9.57
N ASP A 213 14.07 -17.81 -9.52
CA ASP A 213 14.33 -18.80 -8.46
C ASP A 213 14.59 -18.09 -7.13
N GLU A 214 15.36 -17.01 -7.15
CA GLU A 214 15.59 -16.15 -5.96
C GLU A 214 14.29 -15.49 -5.47
N ALA A 215 13.41 -15.04 -6.37
CA ALA A 215 12.13 -14.48 -6.01
C ALA A 215 11.20 -15.48 -5.32
N VAL A 216 11.17 -16.75 -5.79
CA VAL A 216 10.40 -17.83 -5.17
C VAL A 216 10.99 -18.24 -3.83
N GLU A 217 12.32 -18.33 -3.72
CA GLU A 217 12.98 -18.64 -2.44
C GLU A 217 12.75 -17.53 -1.40
N GLY A 218 12.82 -16.28 -1.83
CA GLY A 218 12.45 -15.13 -0.97
C GLY A 218 11.00 -15.19 -0.49
N ALA A 219 10.07 -15.60 -1.35
CA ALA A 219 8.68 -15.81 -0.95
C ALA A 219 8.53 -16.95 0.05
N ARG A 220 9.30 -18.04 -0.09
CA ARG A 220 9.34 -19.14 0.87
C ARG A 220 9.82 -18.67 2.24
N GLU A 221 10.92 -17.90 2.31
CA GLU A 221 11.43 -17.31 3.55
C GLU A 221 10.34 -16.51 4.26
N LEU A 222 9.58 -15.68 3.52
CA LEU A 222 8.49 -14.87 4.07
C LEU A 222 7.37 -15.74 4.65
N ILE A 223 6.94 -16.78 3.92
CA ILE A 223 5.89 -17.70 4.37
C ILE A 223 6.32 -18.42 5.65
N GLU A 224 7.56 -18.92 5.71
CA GLU A 224 8.11 -19.57 6.89
C GLU A 224 8.18 -18.65 8.13
N MET A 225 8.31 -17.33 7.91
CA MET A 225 8.23 -16.33 8.98
C MET A 225 6.79 -15.95 9.37
N GLY A 226 5.76 -16.43 8.66
CA GLY A 226 4.37 -16.03 8.87
C GLY A 226 3.96 -14.74 8.19
N VAL A 227 4.74 -14.29 7.20
CA VAL A 227 4.49 -13.11 6.39
C VAL A 227 3.86 -13.51 5.06
N TYR A 228 2.74 -12.91 4.70
CA TYR A 228 2.07 -13.16 3.43
C TYR A 228 2.75 -12.42 2.28
N PRO A 229 3.37 -13.11 1.31
CA PRO A 229 3.94 -12.48 0.12
C PRO A 229 2.85 -12.16 -0.91
N PHE A 230 2.60 -10.89 -1.13
CA PHE A 230 1.66 -10.44 -2.16
C PHE A 230 2.42 -10.25 -3.48
N VAL A 231 2.38 -11.27 -4.35
CA VAL A 231 3.04 -11.21 -5.66
C VAL A 231 2.19 -10.39 -6.63
N VAL A 232 2.74 -9.29 -7.14
CA VAL A 232 2.06 -8.41 -8.08
C VAL A 232 2.95 -8.10 -9.29
N PRO A 233 2.39 -8.06 -10.51
CA PRO A 233 3.16 -7.70 -11.69
C PRO A 233 3.55 -6.23 -11.67
N PHE A 234 4.79 -5.94 -12.06
CA PHE A 234 5.23 -4.57 -12.31
C PHE A 234 4.40 -3.93 -13.42
N ARG A 235 3.91 -2.71 -13.18
CA ARG A 235 3.16 -1.92 -14.15
C ARG A 235 3.69 -0.49 -14.16
N PRO A 236 4.28 -0.03 -15.28
CA PRO A 236 4.67 1.36 -15.43
C PRO A 236 3.43 2.27 -15.34
N LEU A 237 3.50 3.28 -14.51
CA LEU A 237 2.44 4.27 -14.36
C LEU A 237 2.91 5.64 -14.87
N LYS A 238 2.00 6.39 -15.49
CA LYS A 238 2.26 7.77 -15.90
C LYS A 238 2.60 8.63 -14.67
N GLY A 239 3.61 9.48 -14.76
CA GLY A 239 4.07 10.31 -13.66
C GLY A 239 5.11 9.65 -12.74
N THR A 240 5.52 8.42 -13.05
CA THR A 240 6.64 7.73 -12.38
C THR A 240 7.91 7.77 -13.22
N LEU A 241 9.08 7.52 -12.62
CA LEU A 241 10.33 7.36 -13.35
C LEU A 241 10.39 6.05 -14.15
N ALA A 242 9.42 5.16 -13.96
CA ALA A 242 9.32 3.88 -14.66
C ALA A 242 8.64 3.98 -16.02
N THR A 243 8.09 5.13 -16.41
CA THR A 243 7.37 5.30 -17.68
C THR A 243 8.26 5.10 -18.90
N ASP A 244 9.56 5.40 -18.76
CA ASP A 244 10.56 5.30 -19.83
C ASP A 244 11.40 4.02 -19.75
N VAL A 245 11.22 3.23 -18.68
CA VAL A 245 11.92 1.97 -18.48
C VAL A 245 11.09 0.86 -19.10
N ASP A 246 11.53 0.44 -20.24
CA ASP A 246 11.12 -0.76 -21.00
C ASP A 246 9.65 -1.14 -20.91
N LYS A 247 8.95 -0.88 -21.98
CA LYS A 247 7.60 -1.44 -22.22
C LYS A 247 7.65 -2.91 -21.84
N VAL A 248 6.81 -3.27 -20.89
CA VAL A 248 6.61 -4.65 -20.46
C VAL A 248 6.48 -5.53 -21.70
N THR A 249 7.52 -6.31 -22.01
CA THR A 249 7.58 -7.17 -23.18
C THR A 249 6.89 -8.51 -22.90
N ALA A 250 6.52 -9.26 -23.94
CA ALA A 250 5.89 -10.58 -23.81
C ALA A 250 6.66 -11.59 -22.93
N PRO A 251 8.03 -11.63 -22.93
CA PRO A 251 8.80 -12.47 -22.01
C PRO A 251 8.54 -12.20 -20.55
N HIS A 252 8.21 -10.96 -20.22
CA HIS A 252 7.91 -10.53 -18.88
C HIS A 252 6.65 -11.17 -18.29
N ARG A 253 5.60 -11.35 -19.10
CA ARG A 253 4.36 -12.03 -18.67
C ARG A 253 4.63 -13.48 -18.27
N ALA A 254 5.42 -14.20 -19.02
CA ALA A 254 5.76 -15.59 -18.72
C ALA A 254 6.52 -15.71 -17.37
N VAL A 255 7.43 -14.80 -17.08
CA VAL A 255 8.15 -14.75 -15.79
C VAL A 255 7.20 -14.46 -14.64
N VAL A 256 6.28 -13.50 -14.80
CA VAL A 256 5.26 -13.21 -13.77
C VAL A 256 4.36 -14.39 -13.52
N ASP A 257 3.88 -15.06 -14.59
CA ASP A 257 3.01 -16.23 -14.50
C ASP A 257 3.75 -17.41 -13.81
N ASP A 258 5.04 -17.62 -14.12
CA ASP A 258 5.88 -18.65 -13.50
C ASP A 258 6.06 -18.39 -12.00
N ILE A 259 6.57 -17.22 -11.62
CA ILE A 259 6.80 -16.87 -10.21
C ILE A 259 5.50 -16.96 -9.42
N THR A 260 4.40 -16.39 -9.93
CA THR A 260 3.11 -16.38 -9.24
C THR A 260 2.59 -17.78 -9.01
N SER A 261 2.69 -18.66 -10.02
CA SER A 261 2.24 -20.06 -9.93
C SER A 261 3.07 -20.85 -8.92
N ARG A 262 4.39 -20.66 -8.91
CA ARG A 262 5.30 -21.33 -7.99
C ARG A 262 5.09 -20.88 -6.54
N VAL A 263 4.92 -19.57 -6.32
CA VAL A 263 4.64 -19.03 -4.98
C VAL A 263 3.27 -19.48 -4.48
N ALA A 264 2.27 -19.56 -5.35
CA ALA A 264 0.95 -20.09 -4.96
C ALA A 264 0.95 -21.57 -4.59
N GLY A 265 1.99 -22.30 -4.95
CA GLY A 265 2.19 -23.71 -4.59
C GLY A 265 2.97 -23.94 -3.29
N LEU A 266 3.47 -22.87 -2.65
CA LEU A 266 4.19 -22.95 -1.37
C LEU A 266 3.22 -23.02 -0.19
#